data_64cb7651c0c4797b1cf9ea57c7a57c79
#
_entry.id   64cb7651c0c4797b1cf9ea57c7a57c79
#
_cell.length_a   1.000
_cell.length_b   1.000
_cell.length_c   1.000
_cell.angle_alpha   90.00
_cell.angle_beta   90.00
_cell.angle_gamma   90.00
#
_symmetry.space_group_name_H-M   'P 1'
#
loop_
_entity.id
_entity.type
_entity.pdbx_description
1 polymer ?
#
loop_
_entity_poly.entity_id
_entity_poly.type
_entity_poly.pdbx_seq_one_letter_code
_entity_poly.pdbx_strand_id
1 'polypeptide(L)'
;MTWPSQYAVRREGTWTWHDADDRKLFGDNGYANARRFMDSQGIPEDVQDRVVGIISQISFKGTDSVVPDTLEGRIVQDADRMDAVGAIGIARAFAYGGSRGRAMHIPGEEPRMGMDAEQYHANRGTTINHFHEKLLLLKDSMNTGAAKRMAAARHEYMVGFLDEFMAEWCGFR
;
A
#
# COMPACT_ATOMS: atom_id res chain seq x y z
N MET A 1 3.96 20.98 -11.39
CA MET A 1 4.98 20.03 -10.91
C MET A 1 4.41 18.62 -11.12
N THR A 2 4.84 17.96 -12.17
CA THR A 2 4.43 16.59 -12.47
C THR A 2 5.42 15.66 -11.76
N TRP A 3 4.97 14.97 -10.72
CA TRP A 3 5.72 13.86 -10.13
C TRP A 3 5.69 12.71 -11.13
N PRO A 4 6.85 12.14 -11.53
CA PRO A 4 6.85 10.87 -12.20
C PRO A 4 6.47 9.81 -11.16
N SER A 5 5.21 9.36 -11.17
CA SER A 5 4.84 8.21 -10.38
C SER A 5 5.55 7.01 -10.98
N GLN A 6 6.43 6.38 -10.24
CA GLN A 6 7.19 5.19 -10.64
C GLN A 6 6.28 4.00 -11.01
N TYR A 7 4.98 4.13 -10.83
CA TYR A 7 3.98 3.06 -10.98
C TYR A 7 2.90 3.34 -12.03
N ALA A 8 3.00 4.44 -12.80
CA ALA A 8 2.04 4.72 -13.86
C ALA A 8 2.62 4.35 -15.22
N VAL A 9 2.18 3.25 -15.80
CA VAL A 9 2.51 2.87 -17.17
C VAL A 9 1.40 3.37 -18.09
N ARG A 10 1.77 4.21 -19.09
CA ARG A 10 0.85 4.63 -20.13
C ARG A 10 0.73 3.52 -21.18
N ARG A 11 -0.43 2.88 -21.25
CA ARG A 11 -0.81 2.06 -22.39
C ARG A 11 -2.02 2.72 -23.07
N GLU A 12 -1.90 3.01 -24.36
CA GLU A 12 -2.99 3.47 -25.23
C GLU A 12 -3.81 4.68 -24.71
N GLY A 13 -3.12 5.66 -24.09
CA GLY A 13 -3.75 6.91 -23.66
C GLY A 13 -4.45 6.88 -22.31
N THR A 14 -4.50 5.74 -21.63
CA THR A 14 -5.05 5.59 -20.26
C THR A 14 -3.96 5.40 -19.24
N TRP A 15 -4.14 5.99 -18.05
CA TRP A 15 -3.31 5.72 -16.87
C TRP A 15 -3.92 4.55 -16.12
N THR A 16 -3.25 3.43 -16.07
CA THR A 16 -3.66 2.28 -15.27
C THR A 16 -2.64 2.03 -14.16
N TRP A 17 -3.14 1.82 -12.94
CA TRP A 17 -2.32 1.43 -11.80
C TRP A 17 -2.16 -0.09 -11.83
N HIS A 18 -0.94 -0.58 -11.92
CA HIS A 18 -0.65 -2.02 -11.94
C HIS A 18 -0.06 -2.51 -10.61
N ASP A 19 -0.88 -2.58 -9.56
CA ASP A 19 -0.47 -3.29 -8.33
C ASP A 19 -0.44 -4.82 -8.50
N ALA A 20 -1.13 -5.35 -9.51
CA ALA A 20 -1.31 -6.79 -9.66
C ALA A 20 -0.24 -7.48 -10.50
N ASP A 21 0.42 -6.75 -11.39
CA ASP A 21 1.43 -7.33 -12.28
C ASP A 21 2.85 -7.27 -11.71
N ASP A 22 3.09 -6.42 -10.69
CA ASP A 22 4.42 -6.32 -10.09
C ASP A 22 4.87 -7.64 -9.45
N ARG A 23 3.96 -8.43 -8.87
CA ARG A 23 4.29 -9.78 -8.38
C ARG A 23 4.57 -10.77 -9.51
N LYS A 24 3.94 -10.63 -10.67
CA LYS A 24 4.24 -11.44 -11.86
C LYS A 24 5.50 -11.00 -12.56
N LEU A 25 5.78 -9.67 -12.57
CA LEU A 25 7.01 -9.10 -13.14
C LEU A 25 8.21 -9.28 -12.21
N PHE A 26 7.98 -9.23 -10.90
CA PHE A 26 9.06 -9.27 -9.91
C PHE A 26 9.06 -10.58 -9.11
N GLY A 27 7.97 -11.36 -9.06
CA GLY A 27 7.86 -12.67 -8.39
C GLY A 27 8.55 -12.71 -7.02
N ASP A 28 8.82 -13.92 -6.51
CA ASP A 28 9.69 -14.13 -5.34
C ASP A 28 11.15 -13.73 -5.62
N ASN A 29 11.47 -13.37 -6.87
CA ASN A 29 12.76 -12.91 -7.36
C ASN A 29 12.82 -11.39 -7.61
N GLY A 30 11.97 -10.57 -7.00
CA GLY A 30 11.98 -9.11 -7.14
C GLY A 30 13.37 -8.50 -6.90
N TYR A 31 14.12 -9.05 -5.97
CA TYR A 31 15.49 -8.65 -5.69
C TYR A 31 16.46 -8.94 -6.86
N ALA A 32 16.31 -10.08 -7.53
CA ALA A 32 17.13 -10.43 -8.69
C ALA A 32 16.86 -9.53 -9.90
N ASN A 33 15.62 -9.10 -10.08
CA ASN A 33 15.26 -8.16 -11.14
C ASN A 33 15.80 -6.75 -10.84
N ALA A 34 15.68 -6.30 -9.58
CA ALA A 34 16.25 -5.04 -9.14
C ALA A 34 17.78 -5.02 -9.33
N ARG A 35 18.47 -6.09 -8.94
CA ARG A 35 19.93 -6.23 -9.16
C ARG A 35 20.26 -6.20 -10.63
N ARG A 36 19.63 -7.00 -11.49
CA ARG A 36 19.88 -6.98 -12.95
C ARG A 36 19.70 -5.60 -13.57
N PHE A 37 18.67 -4.88 -13.13
CA PHE A 37 18.47 -3.51 -13.60
C PHE A 37 19.62 -2.60 -13.14
N MET A 38 19.98 -2.64 -11.86
CA MET A 38 21.07 -1.83 -11.31
C MET A 38 22.43 -2.17 -11.95
N ASP A 39 22.71 -3.46 -12.23
CA ASP A 39 23.89 -3.90 -12.97
C ASP A 39 23.94 -3.28 -14.37
N SER A 40 22.81 -3.29 -15.08
CA SER A 40 22.70 -2.69 -16.42
C SER A 40 22.97 -1.19 -16.44
N GLN A 41 22.78 -0.53 -15.29
CA GLN A 41 23.03 0.91 -15.09
C GLN A 41 24.41 1.19 -14.47
N GLY A 42 25.23 0.18 -14.24
CA GLY A 42 26.56 0.32 -13.64
C GLY A 42 26.55 0.77 -12.18
N ILE A 43 25.49 0.48 -11.44
CA ILE A 43 25.37 0.85 -10.02
C ILE A 43 26.34 -0.02 -9.19
N PRO A 44 27.16 0.57 -8.30
CA PRO A 44 28.09 -0.19 -7.44
C PRO A 44 27.37 -1.21 -6.54
N GLU A 45 27.99 -2.36 -6.28
CA GLU A 45 27.41 -3.48 -5.55
C GLU A 45 26.96 -3.09 -4.12
N ASP A 46 27.75 -2.28 -3.42
CA ASP A 46 27.43 -1.78 -2.09
C ASP A 46 26.14 -0.92 -2.06
N VAL A 47 25.90 -0.18 -3.15
CA VAL A 47 24.64 0.57 -3.32
C VAL A 47 23.48 -0.37 -3.62
N GLN A 48 23.70 -1.38 -4.47
CA GLN A 48 22.70 -2.39 -4.78
C GLN A 48 22.26 -3.15 -3.51
N ASP A 49 23.21 -3.54 -2.67
CA ASP A 49 22.91 -4.23 -1.40
C ASP A 49 22.04 -3.37 -0.48
N ARG A 50 22.33 -2.08 -0.37
CA ARG A 50 21.48 -1.15 0.40
C ARG A 50 20.07 -1.03 -0.17
N VAL A 51 19.96 -0.90 -1.50
CA VAL A 51 18.65 -0.81 -2.16
C VAL A 51 17.84 -2.09 -1.95
N VAL A 52 18.44 -3.26 -2.15
CA VAL A 52 17.76 -4.55 -1.93
C VAL A 52 17.36 -4.72 -0.46
N GLY A 53 18.23 -4.32 0.47
CA GLY A 53 17.91 -4.30 1.90
C GLY A 53 16.68 -3.46 2.20
N ILE A 54 16.58 -2.26 1.63
CA ILE A 54 15.40 -1.39 1.77
C ILE A 54 14.15 -2.07 1.18
N ILE A 55 14.21 -2.57 -0.06
CA ILE A 55 13.08 -3.23 -0.73
C ILE A 55 12.53 -4.38 0.14
N SER A 56 13.38 -5.15 0.80
CA SER A 56 12.96 -6.27 1.65
C SER A 56 12.15 -5.87 2.88
N GLN A 57 12.28 -4.61 3.33
CA GLN A 57 11.70 -4.07 4.56
C GLN A 57 10.48 -3.16 4.34
N ILE A 58 10.17 -2.78 3.09
CA ILE A 58 9.12 -1.78 2.81
C ILE A 58 7.71 -2.37 2.99
N SER A 59 7.46 -3.58 2.47
CA SER A 59 6.13 -4.14 2.32
C SER A 59 5.41 -4.30 3.65
N PHE A 60 4.11 -3.95 3.66
CA PHE A 60 3.23 -4.26 4.78
C PHE A 60 2.95 -5.77 4.84
N LYS A 61 3.21 -6.38 5.99
CA LYS A 61 3.07 -7.83 6.25
C LYS A 61 2.24 -8.12 7.50
N GLY A 62 1.20 -7.32 7.74
CA GLY A 62 0.42 -7.46 8.98
C GLY A 62 1.31 -7.21 10.21
N THR A 63 1.21 -8.09 11.20
CA THR A 63 2.03 -8.05 12.43
C THR A 63 3.52 -8.30 12.18
N ASP A 64 3.87 -8.93 11.04
CA ASP A 64 5.27 -9.20 10.66
C ASP A 64 5.95 -8.03 9.95
N SER A 65 5.26 -6.88 9.88
CA SER A 65 5.84 -5.66 9.31
C SER A 65 7.00 -5.15 10.17
N VAL A 66 8.10 -4.78 9.52
CA VAL A 66 9.31 -4.30 10.19
C VAL A 66 9.50 -2.80 9.96
N VAL A 67 10.20 -2.15 10.88
CA VAL A 67 10.69 -0.78 10.70
C VAL A 67 12.06 -0.85 10.05
N PRO A 68 12.31 -0.16 8.91
CA PRO A 68 13.62 -0.18 8.29
C PRO A 68 14.73 0.38 9.18
N ASP A 69 15.91 -0.22 9.08
CA ASP A 69 17.06 0.13 9.91
C ASP A 69 17.63 1.50 9.53
N THR A 70 17.59 1.87 8.25
CA THR A 70 18.14 3.11 7.71
C THR A 70 17.10 4.23 7.62
N LEU A 71 17.57 5.48 7.64
CA LEU A 71 16.70 6.65 7.46
C LEU A 71 16.07 6.63 6.05
N GLU A 72 16.83 6.29 5.03
CA GLU A 72 16.37 6.18 3.65
C GLU A 72 15.26 5.13 3.54
N GLY A 73 15.45 3.96 4.15
CA GLY A 73 14.43 2.91 4.20
C GLY A 73 13.15 3.37 4.90
N ARG A 74 13.25 4.09 6.01
CA ARG A 74 12.11 4.69 6.72
C ARG A 74 11.36 5.69 5.86
N ILE A 75 12.08 6.55 5.13
CA ILE A 75 11.47 7.55 4.23
C ILE A 75 10.75 6.84 3.07
N VAL A 76 11.37 5.83 2.46
CA VAL A 76 10.76 5.08 1.35
C VAL A 76 9.55 4.29 1.83
N GLN A 77 9.61 3.66 3.00
CA GLN A 77 8.47 2.95 3.59
C GLN A 77 7.31 3.92 3.92
N ASP A 78 7.61 5.11 4.44
CA ASP A 78 6.61 6.14 4.68
C ASP A 78 5.95 6.60 3.38
N ALA A 79 6.71 6.75 2.29
CA ALA A 79 6.19 7.12 0.98
C ALA A 79 5.25 6.04 0.42
N ASP A 80 5.62 4.77 0.51
CA ASP A 80 4.78 3.62 0.11
C ASP A 80 3.46 3.59 0.90
N ARG A 81 3.54 3.74 2.23
CA ARG A 81 2.36 3.78 3.10
C ARG A 81 1.49 5.00 2.83
N MET A 82 2.10 6.14 2.50
CA MET A 82 1.39 7.39 2.21
C MET A 82 0.50 7.30 0.97
N ASP A 83 0.87 6.50 -0.03
CA ASP A 83 0.06 6.23 -1.22
C ASP A 83 -1.21 5.41 -0.92
N ALA A 84 -1.23 4.72 0.21
CA ALA A 84 -2.35 3.90 0.64
C ALA A 84 -3.35 4.63 1.56
N VAL A 85 -3.12 5.91 1.89
CA VAL A 85 -3.99 6.68 2.79
C VAL A 85 -4.54 7.94 2.13
N GLY A 86 -5.69 8.40 2.63
CA GLY A 86 -6.41 9.57 2.11
C GLY A 86 -7.23 9.25 0.86
N ALA A 87 -7.62 10.27 0.10
CA ALA A 87 -8.51 10.15 -1.06
C ALA A 87 -7.96 9.21 -2.14
N ILE A 88 -6.65 9.27 -2.41
CA ILE A 88 -5.99 8.36 -3.37
C ILE A 88 -6.01 6.92 -2.85
N GLY A 89 -5.74 6.71 -1.56
CA GLY A 89 -5.81 5.40 -0.92
C GLY A 89 -7.21 4.78 -1.01
N ILE A 90 -8.26 5.57 -0.77
CA ILE A 90 -9.67 5.15 -0.95
C ILE A 90 -9.90 4.69 -2.40
N ALA A 91 -9.59 5.55 -3.37
CA ALA A 91 -9.80 5.23 -4.78
C ALA A 91 -9.07 3.94 -5.20
N ARG A 92 -7.80 3.78 -4.77
CA ARG A 92 -7.00 2.58 -5.03
C ARG A 92 -7.61 1.32 -4.39
N ALA A 93 -8.07 1.41 -3.15
CA ALA A 93 -8.67 0.27 -2.46
C ALA A 93 -9.91 -0.26 -3.19
N PHE A 94 -10.81 0.63 -3.64
CA PHE A 94 -12.00 0.22 -4.39
C PHE A 94 -11.66 -0.25 -5.81
N ALA A 95 -10.73 0.41 -6.52
CA ALA A 95 -10.27 -0.03 -7.84
C ALA A 95 -9.65 -1.43 -7.78
N TYR A 96 -8.77 -1.68 -6.81
CA TYR A 96 -8.16 -2.98 -6.61
C TYR A 96 -9.20 -4.04 -6.20
N GLY A 97 -10.08 -3.72 -5.23
CA GLY A 97 -11.15 -4.62 -4.80
C GLY A 97 -12.04 -5.03 -5.97
N GLY A 98 -12.49 -4.07 -6.79
CA GLY A 98 -13.29 -4.30 -7.98
C GLY A 98 -12.59 -5.17 -9.01
N SER A 99 -11.29 -4.93 -9.27
CA SER A 99 -10.49 -5.74 -10.21
C SER A 99 -10.31 -7.20 -9.76
N ARG A 100 -10.51 -7.49 -8.48
CA ARG A 100 -10.44 -8.83 -7.86
C ARG A 100 -11.80 -9.45 -7.59
N GLY A 101 -12.90 -8.80 -8.00
CA GLY A 101 -14.26 -9.26 -7.69
C GLY A 101 -14.60 -9.22 -6.20
N ARG A 102 -13.90 -8.39 -5.42
CA ARG A 102 -14.13 -8.24 -3.99
C ARG A 102 -15.38 -7.38 -3.76
N ALA A 103 -16.27 -7.80 -2.88
CA ALA A 103 -17.40 -6.98 -2.47
C ALA A 103 -16.93 -5.68 -1.79
N MET A 104 -17.66 -4.59 -1.97
CA MET A 104 -17.39 -3.34 -1.24
C MET A 104 -17.62 -3.54 0.26
N HIS A 105 -18.78 -4.05 0.63
CA HIS A 105 -19.20 -4.33 2.00
C HIS A 105 -20.17 -5.52 2.03
N ILE A 106 -20.12 -6.30 3.10
CA ILE A 106 -21.10 -7.38 3.41
C ILE A 106 -21.58 -7.14 4.84
N PRO A 107 -22.89 -6.89 5.07
CA PRO A 107 -23.42 -6.69 6.40
C PRO A 107 -23.13 -7.88 7.32
N GLY A 108 -22.60 -7.59 8.50
CA GLY A 108 -22.26 -8.62 9.50
C GLY A 108 -20.92 -9.32 9.29
N GLU A 109 -20.16 -8.98 8.23
CA GLU A 109 -18.79 -9.46 8.09
C GLU A 109 -17.83 -8.53 8.84
N GLU A 110 -17.24 -9.04 9.93
CA GLU A 110 -16.30 -8.29 10.75
C GLU A 110 -14.87 -8.27 10.17
N PRO A 111 -14.13 -7.16 10.32
CA PRO A 111 -12.73 -7.09 9.90
C PRO A 111 -11.84 -8.02 10.73
N ARG A 112 -10.86 -8.64 10.08
CA ARG A 112 -9.88 -9.53 10.71
C ARG A 112 -8.68 -8.74 11.19
N MET A 113 -8.62 -8.48 12.49
CA MET A 113 -7.53 -7.73 13.09
C MET A 113 -6.34 -8.62 13.45
N GLY A 114 -5.12 -8.03 13.45
CA GLY A 114 -3.92 -8.71 13.95
C GLY A 114 -3.41 -9.87 13.09
N MET A 115 -3.70 -9.86 11.79
CA MET A 115 -3.22 -10.88 10.85
C MET A 115 -1.69 -10.84 10.70
N ASP A 116 -1.05 -12.02 10.68
CA ASP A 116 0.32 -12.19 10.22
C ASP A 116 0.43 -12.08 8.68
N ALA A 117 1.64 -12.21 8.12
CA ALA A 117 1.87 -12.08 6.68
C ALA A 117 1.07 -13.09 5.85
N GLU A 118 1.00 -14.35 6.28
CA GLU A 118 0.31 -15.41 5.55
C GLU A 118 -1.21 -15.17 5.56
N GLN A 119 -1.76 -14.89 6.72
CA GLN A 119 -3.18 -14.58 6.92
C GLN A 119 -3.58 -13.35 6.12
N TYR A 120 -2.76 -12.29 6.13
CA TYR A 120 -3.01 -11.07 5.37
C TYR A 120 -3.03 -11.33 3.86
N HIS A 121 -2.08 -12.11 3.33
CA HIS A 121 -2.05 -12.46 1.90
C HIS A 121 -3.20 -13.39 1.48
N ALA A 122 -3.64 -14.26 2.36
CA ALA A 122 -4.77 -15.16 2.12
C ALA A 122 -6.14 -14.47 2.27
N ASN A 123 -6.19 -13.28 2.89
CA ASN A 123 -7.44 -12.60 3.22
C ASN A 123 -8.22 -12.20 1.95
N ARG A 124 -9.52 -12.53 1.93
CA ARG A 124 -10.47 -12.22 0.85
C ARG A 124 -11.65 -11.38 1.33
N GLY A 125 -11.54 -10.76 2.50
CA GLY A 125 -12.55 -9.88 3.07
C GLY A 125 -12.95 -8.72 2.16
N THR A 126 -13.95 -7.95 2.57
CA THR A 126 -14.50 -6.83 1.79
C THR A 126 -13.51 -5.66 1.68
N THR A 127 -13.80 -4.73 0.77
CA THR A 127 -12.98 -3.51 0.64
C THR A 127 -13.10 -2.65 1.91
N ILE A 128 -14.29 -2.54 2.50
CA ILE A 128 -14.50 -1.79 3.76
C ILE A 128 -13.73 -2.45 4.91
N ASN A 129 -13.74 -3.78 5.04
CA ASN A 129 -12.96 -4.45 6.08
C ASN A 129 -11.46 -4.17 5.92
N HIS A 130 -10.95 -4.10 4.68
CA HIS A 130 -9.54 -3.76 4.42
C HIS A 130 -9.12 -2.39 4.96
N PHE A 131 -10.04 -1.41 5.06
CA PHE A 131 -9.73 -0.14 5.72
C PHE A 131 -9.37 -0.38 7.19
N HIS A 132 -10.15 -1.16 7.91
CA HIS A 132 -9.93 -1.47 9.34
C HIS A 132 -8.72 -2.39 9.54
N GLU A 133 -8.54 -3.37 8.65
CA GLU A 133 -7.49 -4.38 8.72
C GLU A 133 -6.08 -3.82 8.43
N LYS A 134 -6.00 -2.74 7.63
CA LYS A 134 -4.72 -2.16 7.22
C LYS A 134 -4.72 -0.65 7.15
N LEU A 135 -5.59 -0.04 6.31
CA LEU A 135 -5.37 1.33 5.84
C LEU A 135 -5.41 2.35 6.98
N LEU A 136 -6.34 2.19 7.93
CA LEU A 136 -6.44 3.06 9.11
C LEU A 136 -5.28 2.86 10.08
N LEU A 137 -4.63 1.69 10.10
CA LEU A 137 -3.49 1.40 10.97
C LEU A 137 -2.20 2.04 10.48
N LEU A 138 -2.13 2.41 9.19
CA LEU A 138 -0.91 2.96 8.60
C LEU A 138 -0.49 4.30 9.21
N LYS A 139 -1.42 5.10 9.69
CA LYS A 139 -1.13 6.37 10.39
C LYS A 139 -0.13 6.16 11.53
N ASP A 140 -0.38 5.14 12.36
CA ASP A 140 0.43 4.89 13.56
C ASP A 140 1.74 4.17 13.25
N SER A 141 1.85 3.61 12.04
CA SER A 141 3.05 2.93 11.55
C SER A 141 4.02 3.83 10.78
N MET A 142 3.73 5.12 10.62
CA MET A 142 4.66 6.07 9.98
C MET A 142 5.92 6.28 10.82
N ASN A 143 7.07 6.36 10.16
CA ASN A 143 8.37 6.44 10.80
C ASN A 143 8.78 7.89 11.10
N THR A 144 8.66 8.77 10.10
CA THR A 144 9.16 10.15 10.18
C THR A 144 8.11 11.13 10.70
N GLY A 145 8.54 12.19 11.37
CA GLY A 145 7.64 13.23 11.87
C GLY A 145 6.84 13.93 10.75
N ALA A 146 7.43 14.07 9.56
CA ALA A 146 6.74 14.64 8.41
C ALA A 146 5.59 13.72 7.94
N ALA A 147 5.86 12.42 7.77
CA ALA A 147 4.86 11.44 7.36
C ALA A 147 3.74 11.30 8.40
N LYS A 148 4.07 11.28 9.69
CA LYS A 148 3.06 11.24 10.78
C LYS A 148 2.05 12.38 10.69
N ARG A 149 2.54 13.62 10.46
CA ARG A 149 1.64 14.79 10.32
C ARG A 149 0.76 14.70 9.08
N MET A 150 1.32 14.29 7.95
CA MET A 150 0.55 14.15 6.70
C MET A 150 -0.47 13.00 6.80
N ALA A 151 -0.06 11.88 7.36
CA ALA A 151 -0.93 10.70 7.52
C ALA A 151 -2.08 10.97 8.49
N ALA A 152 -1.89 11.79 9.51
CA ALA A 152 -2.97 12.18 10.42
C ALA A 152 -4.13 12.85 9.68
N ALA A 153 -3.86 13.86 8.86
CA ALA A 153 -4.89 14.55 8.09
C ALA A 153 -5.58 13.62 7.07
N ARG A 154 -4.81 12.74 6.41
CA ARG A 154 -5.36 11.77 5.46
C ARG A 154 -6.20 10.70 6.16
N HIS A 155 -5.83 10.29 7.35
CA HIS A 155 -6.59 9.36 8.18
C HIS A 155 -7.96 9.93 8.56
N GLU A 156 -8.01 11.18 9.06
CA GLU A 156 -9.28 11.85 9.38
C GLU A 156 -10.24 11.88 8.17
N TYR A 157 -9.69 12.16 6.98
CA TYR A 157 -10.48 12.12 5.76
C TYR A 157 -11.03 10.71 5.47
N MET A 158 -10.24 9.65 5.69
CA MET A 158 -10.69 8.27 5.49
C MET A 158 -11.77 7.86 6.48
N VAL A 159 -11.66 8.28 7.75
CA VAL A 159 -12.68 8.02 8.77
C VAL A 159 -13.99 8.68 8.36
N GLY A 160 -13.98 9.97 7.99
CA GLY A 160 -15.17 10.66 7.53
C GLY A 160 -15.80 10.04 6.26
N PHE A 161 -14.97 9.52 5.34
CA PHE A 161 -15.46 8.77 4.19
C PHE A 161 -16.18 7.48 4.60
N LEU A 162 -15.63 6.73 5.56
CA LEU A 162 -16.27 5.49 6.05
C LEU A 162 -17.60 5.77 6.75
N ASP A 163 -17.66 6.83 7.55
CA ASP A 163 -18.88 7.25 8.22
C ASP A 163 -19.99 7.59 7.20
N GLU A 164 -19.65 8.35 6.16
CA GLU A 164 -20.60 8.69 5.10
C GLU A 164 -21.00 7.47 4.27
N PHE A 165 -20.02 6.63 3.88
CA PHE A 165 -20.29 5.40 3.14
C PHE A 165 -21.28 4.50 3.88
N MET A 166 -21.10 4.32 5.20
CA MET A 166 -22.00 3.49 6.00
C MET A 166 -23.36 4.12 6.20
N ALA A 167 -23.45 5.45 6.33
CA ALA A 167 -24.73 6.16 6.42
C ALA A 167 -25.56 6.00 5.14
N GLU A 168 -24.94 6.17 3.96
CA GLU A 168 -25.57 5.94 2.67
C GLU A 168 -25.95 4.46 2.48
N TRP A 169 -25.06 3.54 2.83
CA TRP A 169 -25.32 2.10 2.72
C TRP A 169 -26.52 1.63 3.55
N CYS A 170 -26.69 2.20 4.74
CA CYS A 170 -27.82 1.91 5.63
C CYS A 170 -29.09 2.72 5.29
N GLY A 171 -29.05 3.64 4.34
CA GLY A 171 -30.19 4.46 3.92
C GLY A 171 -30.52 5.58 4.92
N PHE A 172 -29.56 6.04 5.71
CA PHE A 172 -29.74 7.18 6.63
C PHE A 172 -29.47 8.53 5.96
N ARG A 173 -28.92 8.53 4.75
CA ARG A 173 -28.67 9.68 3.87
C ARG A 173 -28.91 9.33 2.43
#